data_0e5443bff1e8d0739157cd5e7196f151
#
_entry.id   0e5443bff1e8d0739157cd5e7196f151
#
_cell.length_a   1.000
_cell.length_b   1.000
_cell.length_c   1.000
_cell.angle_alpha   90.00
_cell.angle_beta   90.00
_cell.angle_gamma   90.00
#
_symmetry.space_group_name_H-M   'P 1'
#
loop_
_entity.id
_entity.type
_entity.pdbx_description
1 polymer ?
#
loop_
_entity_poly.entity_id
_entity_poly.type
_entity_poly.pdbx_seq_one_letter_code
_entity_poly.pdbx_strand_id
1 'polypeptide(L)'
;METLTLNPRHARLTVTPAPDARNSLVLWHQTVSPLKVLRNGALILLARHSPSLAFKRWLYRCIGMKVGTHASLAWQVTPDLFFPELIEVGENSIIGYNTTILAHEYLLHEWRIGPVKIGRDVTIGANCTLLPGIVIGDGAMISAMSLVNKDVPPGARVGGVPVRTLVPNQLFS
;
A
#
# COMPACT_ATOMS: atom_id res chain seq x y z
N MET A 1 -10.35 28.06 -15.21
CA MET A 1 -9.07 27.77 -14.52
C MET A 1 -9.41 26.80 -13.39
N GLU A 2 -9.25 25.51 -13.64
CA GLU A 2 -9.53 24.47 -12.65
C GLU A 2 -8.45 24.60 -11.58
N THR A 3 -8.83 24.95 -10.37
CA THR A 3 -7.93 24.92 -9.21
C THR A 3 -7.47 23.48 -9.05
N LEU A 4 -6.20 23.19 -9.39
CA LEU A 4 -5.53 21.93 -9.08
C LEU A 4 -5.55 21.75 -7.55
N THR A 5 -6.61 21.18 -7.02
CA THR A 5 -6.62 20.71 -5.63
C THR A 5 -5.54 19.64 -5.51
N LEU A 6 -4.43 20.00 -4.88
CA LEU A 6 -3.34 19.06 -4.59
C LEU A 6 -3.93 17.83 -3.91
N ASN A 7 -3.71 16.66 -4.50
CA ASN A 7 -4.14 15.39 -3.92
C ASN A 7 -3.56 15.29 -2.50
N PRO A 8 -4.39 15.14 -1.44
CA PRO A 8 -3.94 15.11 -0.04
C PRO A 8 -2.82 14.10 0.23
N ARG A 9 -2.73 13.05 -0.59
CA ARG A 9 -1.64 12.09 -0.60
C ARG A 9 -0.28 12.78 -0.65
N HIS A 10 -0.09 13.78 -1.53
CA HIS A 10 1.21 14.43 -1.75
C HIS A 10 1.71 15.18 -0.52
N ALA A 11 0.82 15.71 0.31
CA ALA A 11 1.19 16.38 1.56
C ALA A 11 1.78 15.44 2.62
N ARG A 12 1.61 14.12 2.46
CA ARG A 12 2.13 13.08 3.36
C ARG A 12 3.38 12.39 2.82
N LEU A 13 3.88 12.80 1.65
CA LEU A 13 5.10 12.27 1.08
C LEU A 13 6.31 13.11 1.51
N THR A 14 7.33 12.43 2.01
CA THR A 14 8.67 13.00 2.12
C THR A 14 9.34 12.83 0.76
N VAL A 15 9.65 13.96 0.11
CA VAL A 15 10.31 13.99 -1.19
C VAL A 15 11.78 14.33 -0.99
N THR A 16 12.68 13.50 -1.52
CA THR A 16 14.13 13.72 -1.45
C THR A 16 14.69 13.72 -2.85
N PRO A 17 15.34 14.82 -3.29
CA PRO A 17 16.03 14.87 -4.59
C PRO A 17 17.15 13.85 -4.65
N ALA A 18 17.37 13.24 -5.83
CA ALA A 18 18.55 12.41 -6.08
C ALA A 18 19.81 13.28 -6.04
N PRO A 19 20.88 12.84 -5.37
CA PRO A 19 22.09 13.67 -5.19
C PRO A 19 22.92 13.84 -6.46
N ASP A 20 22.68 13.05 -7.48
CA ASP A 20 23.41 13.07 -8.73
C ASP A 20 22.51 12.76 -9.95
N ALA A 21 23.09 12.69 -11.15
CA ALA A 21 22.37 12.49 -12.42
C ALA A 21 21.86 11.05 -12.63
N ARG A 22 22.19 10.09 -11.74
CA ARG A 22 21.72 8.71 -11.83
C ARG A 22 20.28 8.62 -11.36
N ASN A 23 19.54 7.63 -11.88
CA ASN A 23 18.19 7.38 -11.35
C ASN A 23 18.24 7.03 -9.86
N SER A 24 17.24 7.48 -9.12
CA SER A 24 17.23 7.38 -7.66
C SER A 24 17.25 5.93 -7.15
N LEU A 25 16.76 4.97 -7.94
CA LEU A 25 16.72 3.56 -7.52
C LEU A 25 18.12 2.95 -7.38
N VAL A 26 19.11 3.39 -8.17
CA VAL A 26 20.51 2.94 -8.02
C VAL A 26 21.06 3.27 -6.63
N LEU A 27 20.52 4.30 -6.01
CA LEU A 27 20.93 4.83 -4.71
C LEU A 27 20.15 4.25 -3.53
N TRP A 28 19.34 3.22 -3.74
CA TRP A 28 18.45 2.63 -2.72
C TRP A 28 19.18 2.27 -1.42
N HIS A 29 20.44 1.82 -1.51
CA HIS A 29 21.28 1.47 -0.36
C HIS A 29 21.62 2.66 0.56
N GLN A 30 21.41 3.91 0.09
CA GLN A 30 21.54 5.12 0.90
C GLN A 30 20.25 5.41 1.69
N THR A 31 19.13 4.85 1.27
CA THR A 31 17.81 5.07 1.91
C THR A 31 17.44 3.96 2.88
N VAL A 32 17.94 2.75 2.65
CA VAL A 32 17.61 1.58 3.48
C VAL A 32 18.81 0.61 3.55
N SER A 33 19.02 0.02 4.73
CA SER A 33 20.09 -0.97 4.93
C SER A 33 19.85 -2.24 4.09
N PRO A 34 20.87 -2.74 3.35
CA PRO A 34 20.77 -4.01 2.62
C PRO A 34 20.35 -5.21 3.48
N LEU A 35 20.80 -5.25 4.73
CA LEU A 35 20.42 -6.31 5.66
C LEU A 35 18.93 -6.26 6.00
N LYS A 36 18.36 -5.05 6.16
CA LYS A 36 16.91 -4.87 6.34
C LYS A 36 16.14 -5.38 5.13
N VAL A 37 16.60 -5.06 3.92
CA VAL A 37 15.97 -5.50 2.66
C VAL A 37 16.00 -7.02 2.55
N LEU A 38 17.13 -7.65 2.83
CA LEU A 38 17.26 -9.11 2.81
C LEU A 38 16.30 -9.78 3.81
N ARG A 39 16.27 -9.29 5.07
CA ARG A 39 15.36 -9.79 6.11
C ARG A 39 13.90 -9.62 5.68
N ASN A 40 13.51 -8.43 5.24
CA ASN A 40 12.15 -8.15 4.82
C ASN A 40 11.75 -9.03 3.63
N GLY A 41 12.63 -9.17 2.64
CA GLY A 41 12.40 -10.01 1.47
C GLY A 41 12.14 -11.47 1.83
N ALA A 42 12.96 -12.05 2.70
CA ALA A 42 12.78 -13.42 3.17
C ALA A 42 11.43 -13.60 3.90
N LEU A 43 11.09 -12.70 4.82
CA LEU A 43 9.83 -12.77 5.58
C LEU A 43 8.60 -12.53 4.70
N ILE A 44 8.67 -11.60 3.73
CA ILE A 44 7.60 -11.35 2.76
C ILE A 44 7.40 -12.59 1.87
N LEU A 45 8.45 -13.22 1.38
CA LEU A 45 8.35 -14.44 0.57
C LEU A 45 7.67 -15.58 1.35
N LEU A 46 8.04 -15.79 2.60
CA LEU A 46 7.38 -16.76 3.48
C LEU A 46 5.90 -16.41 3.70
N ALA A 47 5.59 -15.16 3.99
CA ALA A 47 4.24 -14.69 4.22
C ALA A 47 3.36 -14.85 2.96
N ARG A 48 3.86 -14.46 1.80
CA ARG A 48 3.11 -14.53 0.52
C ARG A 48 2.63 -15.94 0.20
N HIS A 49 3.39 -16.97 0.54
CA HIS A 49 3.11 -18.36 0.22
C HIS A 49 2.53 -19.16 1.39
N SER A 50 2.36 -18.55 2.56
CA SER A 50 1.73 -19.21 3.70
C SER A 50 0.20 -19.28 3.54
N PRO A 51 -0.45 -20.43 3.76
CA PRO A 51 -1.90 -20.54 3.82
C PRO A 51 -2.50 -20.02 5.14
N SER A 52 -1.70 -19.92 6.21
CA SER A 52 -2.16 -19.50 7.54
C SER A 52 -2.24 -17.99 7.66
N LEU A 53 -3.46 -17.44 7.76
CA LEU A 53 -3.68 -16.00 7.97
C LEU A 53 -3.06 -15.48 9.28
N ALA A 54 -3.08 -16.29 10.34
CA ALA A 54 -2.49 -15.92 11.62
C ALA A 54 -0.96 -15.83 11.52
N PHE A 55 -0.32 -16.79 10.87
CA PHE A 55 1.12 -16.79 10.64
C PHE A 55 1.55 -15.65 9.73
N LYS A 56 0.78 -15.35 8.67
CA LYS A 56 1.01 -14.17 7.81
C LYS A 56 1.00 -12.86 8.61
N ARG A 57 -0.02 -12.65 9.44
CA ARG A 57 -0.09 -11.46 10.29
C ARG A 57 1.14 -11.33 11.19
N TRP A 58 1.60 -12.45 11.76
CA TRP A 58 2.80 -12.45 12.60
C TRP A 58 4.04 -12.08 11.78
N LEU A 59 4.26 -12.69 10.61
CA LEU A 59 5.40 -12.39 9.73
C LEU A 59 5.41 -10.92 9.30
N TYR A 60 4.26 -10.37 8.90
CA TYR A 60 4.18 -8.97 8.52
C TYR A 60 4.42 -8.01 9.69
N ARG A 61 4.03 -8.37 10.90
CA ARG A 61 4.39 -7.60 12.10
C ARG A 61 5.90 -7.67 12.39
N CYS A 62 6.56 -8.80 12.12
CA CYS A 62 8.01 -8.93 12.28
C CYS A 62 8.82 -8.01 11.36
N ILE A 63 8.30 -7.63 10.20
CA ILE A 63 8.92 -6.62 9.32
C ILE A 63 8.54 -5.18 9.67
N GLY A 64 7.73 -4.98 10.70
CA GLY A 64 7.35 -3.66 11.21
C GLY A 64 5.97 -3.15 10.81
N MET A 65 5.21 -3.87 9.97
CA MET A 65 3.84 -3.48 9.66
C MET A 65 2.95 -3.47 10.91
N LYS A 66 2.04 -2.52 10.95
CA LYS A 66 0.92 -2.54 11.91
C LYS A 66 -0.25 -3.28 11.28
N VAL A 67 -0.56 -4.46 11.80
CA VAL A 67 -1.65 -5.28 11.28
C VAL A 67 -2.63 -5.58 12.42
N GLY A 68 -3.86 -5.11 12.27
CA GLY A 68 -4.93 -5.26 13.26
C GLY A 68 -5.37 -6.70 13.49
N THR A 69 -6.14 -6.90 14.56
CA THR A 69 -6.81 -8.17 14.87
C THR A 69 -7.74 -8.56 13.72
N HIS A 70 -7.81 -9.85 13.41
CA HIS A 70 -8.66 -10.38 12.34
C HIS A 70 -8.42 -9.83 10.92
N ALA A 71 -7.46 -8.91 10.72
CA ALA A 71 -7.08 -8.50 9.38
C ALA A 71 -6.58 -9.70 8.57
N SER A 72 -7.06 -9.84 7.34
CA SER A 72 -6.79 -10.97 6.45
C SER A 72 -6.05 -10.49 5.21
N LEU A 73 -4.80 -10.90 5.08
CA LEU A 73 -4.00 -10.65 3.89
C LEU A 73 -3.99 -11.94 3.05
N ALA A 74 -4.63 -11.91 1.89
CA ALA A 74 -4.80 -13.07 1.03
C ALA A 74 -3.46 -13.58 0.45
N TRP A 75 -3.53 -14.64 -0.33
CA TRP A 75 -2.35 -15.20 -0.98
C TRP A 75 -1.66 -14.16 -1.87
N GLN A 76 -0.33 -14.13 -1.85
CA GLN A 76 0.54 -13.23 -2.63
C GLN A 76 0.42 -11.72 -2.34
N VAL A 77 -0.27 -11.29 -1.31
CA VAL A 77 -0.20 -9.88 -0.90
C VAL A 77 1.25 -9.48 -0.65
N THR A 78 1.67 -8.38 -1.29
CA THR A 78 3.05 -7.90 -1.27
C THR A 78 3.11 -6.50 -0.67
N PRO A 79 3.52 -6.35 0.60
CA PRO A 79 3.82 -5.04 1.15
C PRO A 79 5.15 -4.51 0.65
N ASP A 80 5.37 -3.22 0.89
CA ASP A 80 6.63 -2.55 0.61
C ASP A 80 7.83 -3.30 1.19
N LEU A 81 8.87 -3.49 0.36
CA LEU A 81 10.09 -4.19 0.74
C LEU A 81 10.98 -3.35 1.65
N PHE A 82 11.03 -2.03 1.40
CA PHE A 82 11.99 -1.11 2.04
C PHE A 82 11.42 -0.49 3.33
N PHE A 83 10.14 -0.10 3.29
CA PHE A 83 9.48 0.66 4.37
C PHE A 83 8.16 0.03 4.81
N PRO A 84 8.12 -1.28 5.11
CA PRO A 84 6.88 -1.94 5.54
C PRO A 84 6.32 -1.37 6.85
N GLU A 85 7.17 -0.78 7.70
CA GLU A 85 6.77 -0.12 8.95
C GLU A 85 5.86 1.10 8.75
N LEU A 86 5.79 1.63 7.54
CA LEU A 86 4.89 2.73 7.17
C LEU A 86 3.49 2.24 6.76
N ILE A 87 3.26 0.93 6.73
CA ILE A 87 1.99 0.34 6.36
C ILE A 87 1.21 -0.04 7.61
N GLU A 88 -0.03 0.46 7.67
CA GLU A 88 -0.99 0.15 8.72
C GLU A 88 -2.26 -0.45 8.09
N VAL A 89 -2.68 -1.62 8.57
CA VAL A 89 -3.91 -2.30 8.17
C VAL A 89 -4.78 -2.46 9.41
N GLY A 90 -5.95 -1.83 9.39
CA GLY A 90 -6.90 -1.84 10.49
C GLY A 90 -7.54 -3.21 10.74
N GLU A 91 -8.22 -3.30 11.87
CA GLU A 91 -8.90 -4.50 12.32
C GLU A 91 -9.94 -4.99 11.30
N ASN A 92 -10.13 -6.32 11.21
CA ASN A 92 -11.14 -6.98 10.39
C ASN A 92 -11.14 -6.62 8.89
N SER A 93 -10.04 -6.05 8.38
CA SER A 93 -9.91 -5.67 6.97
C SER A 93 -9.40 -6.83 6.12
N ILE A 94 -9.85 -6.89 4.87
CA ILE A 94 -9.47 -7.91 3.89
C ILE A 94 -8.65 -7.26 2.77
N ILE A 95 -7.45 -7.78 2.56
CA ILE A 95 -6.59 -7.42 1.43
C ILE A 95 -6.59 -8.59 0.46
N GLY A 96 -7.14 -8.38 -0.72
CA GLY A 96 -7.33 -9.39 -1.74
C GLY A 96 -6.04 -9.95 -2.34
N TYR A 97 -6.18 -11.07 -3.04
CA TYR A 97 -5.10 -11.80 -3.72
C TYR A 97 -4.19 -10.87 -4.54
N ASN A 98 -2.87 -11.09 -4.44
CA ASN A 98 -1.83 -10.41 -5.24
C ASN A 98 -1.91 -8.86 -5.22
N THR A 99 -2.45 -8.27 -4.15
CA THR A 99 -2.46 -6.82 -3.97
C THR A 99 -1.10 -6.33 -3.49
N THR A 100 -0.62 -5.24 -4.09
CA THR A 100 0.66 -4.61 -3.76
C THR A 100 0.41 -3.31 -2.98
N ILE A 101 1.14 -3.12 -1.87
CA ILE A 101 1.06 -1.93 -1.02
C ILE A 101 2.42 -1.27 -1.00
N LEU A 102 2.55 -0.10 -1.62
CA LEU A 102 3.81 0.64 -1.73
C LEU A 102 3.83 1.79 -0.72
N ALA A 103 4.93 1.92 0.00
CA ALA A 103 5.22 3.04 0.90
C ALA A 103 6.33 3.94 0.35
N HIS A 104 6.84 3.65 -0.84
CA HIS A 104 7.84 4.47 -1.54
C HIS A 104 7.63 4.46 -3.06
N GLU A 105 8.19 5.47 -3.71
CA GLU A 105 8.32 5.59 -5.18
C GLU A 105 9.73 6.10 -5.49
N TYR A 106 10.50 5.37 -6.32
CA TYR A 106 11.76 5.86 -6.90
C TYR A 106 11.50 6.41 -8.29
N LEU A 107 11.90 7.66 -8.53
CA LEU A 107 11.79 8.37 -9.80
C LEU A 107 13.20 8.68 -10.35
N LEU A 108 13.29 9.28 -11.53
CA LEU A 108 14.61 9.58 -12.10
C LEU A 108 15.44 10.53 -11.23
N HIS A 109 14.81 11.58 -10.69
CA HIS A 109 15.52 12.67 -10.02
C HIS A 109 15.17 12.85 -8.55
N GLU A 110 14.31 11.97 -8.01
CA GLU A 110 13.88 12.01 -6.61
C GLU A 110 13.35 10.66 -6.17
N TRP A 111 13.25 10.45 -4.86
CA TRP A 111 12.43 9.40 -4.30
C TRP A 111 11.42 9.99 -3.31
N ARG A 112 10.32 9.28 -3.16
CA ARG A 112 9.20 9.66 -2.29
C ARG A 112 8.91 8.53 -1.33
N ILE A 113 8.70 8.88 -0.07
CA ILE A 113 8.35 7.92 0.98
C ILE A 113 7.13 8.48 1.72
N GLY A 114 6.13 7.63 1.97
CA GLY A 114 4.94 8.06 2.69
C GLY A 114 4.15 6.91 3.29
N PRO A 115 3.41 7.16 4.39
CA PRO A 115 2.62 6.14 5.06
C PRO A 115 1.42 5.70 4.22
N VAL A 116 1.05 4.43 4.36
CA VAL A 116 -0.23 3.90 3.86
C VAL A 116 -1.06 3.46 5.04
N LYS A 117 -2.24 4.06 5.21
CA LYS A 117 -3.17 3.74 6.28
C LYS A 117 -4.45 3.15 5.70
N ILE A 118 -4.76 1.93 6.09
CA ILE A 118 -5.99 1.22 5.75
C ILE A 118 -6.79 1.11 7.04
N GLY A 119 -8.00 1.64 7.04
CA GLY A 119 -8.92 1.63 8.19
C GLY A 119 -9.42 0.24 8.57
N ARG A 120 -10.41 0.21 9.46
CA ARG A 120 -11.10 -1.03 9.90
C ARG A 120 -12.20 -1.41 8.93
N ASP A 121 -12.52 -2.70 8.88
CA ASP A 121 -13.63 -3.24 8.07
C ASP A 121 -13.52 -2.90 6.57
N VAL A 122 -12.31 -2.65 6.08
CA VAL A 122 -12.03 -2.32 4.68
C VAL A 122 -11.94 -3.59 3.84
N THR A 123 -12.53 -3.56 2.65
CA THR A 123 -12.37 -4.65 1.66
C THR A 123 -11.61 -4.14 0.45
N ILE A 124 -10.45 -4.73 0.17
CA ILE A 124 -9.65 -4.47 -1.04
C ILE A 124 -9.68 -5.71 -1.91
N GLY A 125 -10.13 -5.54 -3.15
CA GLY A 125 -10.19 -6.62 -4.14
C GLY A 125 -8.80 -7.14 -4.55
N ALA A 126 -8.79 -8.17 -5.37
CA ALA A 126 -7.55 -8.77 -5.88
C ALA A 126 -6.82 -7.84 -6.87
N ASN A 127 -5.50 -8.03 -7.00
CA ASN A 127 -4.65 -7.34 -7.98
C ASN A 127 -4.73 -5.80 -7.90
N CYS A 128 -4.94 -5.26 -6.73
CA CYS A 128 -4.90 -3.81 -6.53
C CYS A 128 -3.46 -3.33 -6.30
N THR A 129 -3.21 -2.06 -6.65
CA THR A 129 -1.97 -1.36 -6.31
C THR A 129 -2.31 -0.13 -5.48
N LEU A 130 -1.73 -0.05 -4.28
CA LEU A 130 -1.87 1.07 -3.37
C LEU A 130 -0.58 1.89 -3.39
N LEU A 131 -0.68 3.18 -3.68
CA LEU A 131 0.48 4.09 -3.73
C LEU A 131 0.78 4.68 -2.35
N PRO A 132 2.03 5.14 -2.09
CA PRO A 132 2.41 5.75 -0.82
C PRO A 132 1.63 7.04 -0.54
N GLY A 133 1.45 7.35 0.73
CA GLY A 133 0.80 8.58 1.20
C GLY A 133 -0.73 8.52 1.24
N ILE A 134 -1.38 7.38 0.94
CA ILE A 134 -2.85 7.27 0.93
C ILE A 134 -3.44 6.90 2.29
N VAL A 135 -4.68 7.34 2.49
CA VAL A 135 -5.53 6.93 3.61
C VAL A 135 -6.82 6.33 3.05
N ILE A 136 -7.15 5.12 3.47
CA ILE A 136 -8.40 4.44 3.16
C ILE A 136 -9.22 4.40 4.44
N GLY A 137 -10.38 5.06 4.42
CA GLY A 137 -11.27 5.17 5.58
C GLY A 137 -11.97 3.86 5.93
N ASP A 138 -12.46 3.78 7.16
CA ASP A 138 -13.16 2.61 7.71
C ASP A 138 -14.35 2.20 6.82
N GLY A 139 -14.55 0.89 6.64
CA GLY A 139 -15.66 0.35 5.86
C GLY A 139 -15.59 0.60 4.35
N ALA A 140 -14.52 1.16 3.83
CA ALA A 140 -14.38 1.40 2.40
C ALA A 140 -14.24 0.07 1.61
N MET A 141 -14.71 0.08 0.37
CA MET A 141 -14.61 -1.05 -0.55
C MET A 141 -13.91 -0.66 -1.84
N ILE A 142 -12.86 -1.38 -2.19
CA ILE A 142 -12.06 -1.18 -3.40
C ILE A 142 -12.22 -2.39 -4.31
N SER A 143 -12.71 -2.17 -5.52
CA SER A 143 -12.87 -3.22 -6.52
C SER A 143 -11.53 -3.81 -6.95
N ALA A 144 -11.53 -5.06 -7.37
CA ALA A 144 -10.34 -5.70 -7.93
C ALA A 144 -9.76 -4.90 -9.12
N MET A 145 -8.47 -5.10 -9.41
CA MET A 145 -7.75 -4.44 -10.52
C MET A 145 -7.71 -2.92 -10.43
N SER A 146 -7.70 -2.35 -9.22
CA SER A 146 -7.72 -0.90 -9.02
C SER A 146 -6.35 -0.33 -8.68
N LEU A 147 -6.09 0.89 -9.19
CA LEU A 147 -4.95 1.72 -8.79
C LEU A 147 -5.43 2.79 -7.80
N VAL A 148 -5.10 2.60 -6.52
CA VAL A 148 -5.45 3.55 -5.46
C VAL A 148 -4.34 4.60 -5.36
N ASN A 149 -4.56 5.74 -5.98
CA ASN A 149 -3.62 6.86 -6.08
C ASN A 149 -4.08 8.11 -5.34
N LYS A 150 -5.15 8.01 -4.55
CA LYS A 150 -5.71 9.08 -3.73
C LYS A 150 -6.45 8.49 -2.53
N ASP A 151 -6.79 9.35 -1.56
CA ASP A 151 -7.55 8.93 -0.39
C ASP A 151 -8.94 8.39 -0.77
N VAL A 152 -9.39 7.43 0.01
CA VAL A 152 -10.72 6.83 -0.10
C VAL A 152 -11.50 7.14 1.18
N PRO A 153 -12.62 7.88 1.09
CA PRO A 153 -13.43 8.22 2.26
C PRO A 153 -14.01 6.97 2.96
N PRO A 154 -14.34 7.06 4.27
CA PRO A 154 -15.01 5.98 4.97
C PRO A 154 -16.31 5.56 4.26
N GLY A 155 -16.55 4.25 4.19
CA GLY A 155 -17.74 3.64 3.56
C GLY A 155 -17.83 3.82 2.04
N ALA A 156 -16.87 4.50 1.40
CA ALA A 156 -16.91 4.72 -0.04
C ALA A 156 -16.63 3.43 -0.82
N ARG A 157 -17.30 3.30 -1.97
CA ARG A 157 -17.05 2.25 -2.95
C ARG A 157 -16.32 2.84 -4.14
N VAL A 158 -15.13 2.32 -4.43
CA VAL A 158 -14.26 2.85 -5.48
C VAL A 158 -13.65 1.71 -6.32
N GLY A 159 -13.24 2.05 -7.55
CA GLY A 159 -12.57 1.09 -8.41
C GLY A 159 -11.97 1.72 -9.66
N GLY A 160 -11.18 0.96 -10.41
CA GLY A 160 -10.59 1.34 -11.69
C GLY A 160 -9.18 1.89 -11.62
N VAL A 161 -8.63 2.26 -12.79
CA VAL A 161 -7.27 2.75 -13.01
C VAL A 161 -7.31 4.08 -13.76
N PRO A 162 -7.06 5.22 -13.08
CA PRO A 162 -6.97 5.41 -11.64
C PRO A 162 -8.31 5.23 -10.93
N VAL A 163 -8.26 5.06 -9.60
CA VAL A 163 -9.46 4.82 -8.79
C VAL A 163 -10.50 5.96 -8.89
N ARG A 164 -11.79 5.58 -9.05
CA ARG A 164 -12.94 6.48 -9.11
C ARG A 164 -14.05 5.96 -8.20
N THR A 165 -14.93 6.85 -7.74
CA THR A 165 -16.12 6.44 -7.00
C THR A 165 -17.06 5.66 -7.92
N LEU A 166 -17.53 4.50 -7.44
CA LEU A 166 -18.50 3.69 -8.15
C LEU A 166 -19.92 4.10 -7.73
N VAL A 167 -20.80 4.31 -8.71
CA VAL A 167 -22.23 4.51 -8.44
C VAL A 167 -22.92 3.14 -8.33
N PRO A 168 -24.02 3.02 -7.55
CA PRO A 168 -24.64 1.72 -7.26
C PRO A 168 -24.97 0.85 -8.49
N ASN A 169 -25.27 1.46 -9.64
CA ASN A 169 -25.62 0.73 -10.86
C ASN A 169 -24.44 0.12 -11.63
N GLN A 170 -23.18 0.35 -11.20
CA GLN A 170 -21.98 -0.18 -11.85
C GLN A 170 -21.38 -1.39 -11.11
N LEU A 171 -22.06 -1.90 -10.09
CA LEU A 171 -21.54 -2.96 -9.23
C LEU A 171 -21.74 -4.37 -9.80
N PHE A 172 -22.55 -4.53 -10.86
CA PHE A 172 -22.95 -5.83 -11.40
C PHE A 172 -22.93 -5.92 -12.94
N SER A 173 -22.18 -5.02 -13.61
CA SER A 173 -21.94 -5.11 -15.05
C SER A 173 -20.62 -5.78 -15.36
#